data_cfcefc293e0db15f5b5cecfa61a44b00
#
_entry.id   cfcefc293e0db15f5b5cecfa61a44b00
#
_cell.length_a   1.000
_cell.length_b   1.000
_cell.length_c   1.000
_cell.angle_alpha   90.00
_cell.angle_beta   90.00
_cell.angle_gamma   90.00
#
_symmetry.space_group_name_H-M   'P 1'
#
loop_
_entity.id
_entity.type
_entity.pdbx_description
1 polymer ?
#
loop_
_entity_poly.entity_id
_entity_poly.type
_entity_poly.pdbx_seq_one_letter_code
_entity_poly.pdbx_strand_id
1 'polypeptide(L)'
;MSAPVAVHHQVDGPEGAPVLVLSGSLGSALEMWDPQMPAMERHFRVVRYDLRGHGRSPVPPGSYEIADLGADLIALLDRLGVARAHLCGVSLGGMLSLWTAAHHPERVERLVVCCTSALLGPPQMWIERAAVVAAQGTAAVADGVVSRWFTPALHQRDPALVARMRAMLAATPAAGYAACCGAIQRMDLRADLAAIRAPTLAIAGAQDPSTPPAHLARIAGAIAGCQLAVVDGAAHLCNIEQPEWTSALILAHLQGRALPTHQGANVSDSPRDIGMRIRREVLGDAHVDRAVAETTPFTAAFQDFITRVAWGDVWARPDLDRRTRSCVTLAVLTALGREAEIALHVRAALRNGLHPTEIGEVLMHTAVYAGVPAANRAFAIAQDVLDEIAAASATAAGADPPSGKR
;
A
#
# COMPACT_ATOMS: atom_id res chain seq x y z
N MET A 1 29.11 -20.49 -8.03
CA MET A 1 28.60 -20.06 -6.71
C MET A 1 29.75 -20.00 -5.74
N SER A 2 29.86 -18.92 -4.99
CA SER A 2 30.81 -18.79 -3.88
C SER A 2 30.32 -19.60 -2.66
N ALA A 3 31.23 -19.93 -1.73
CA ALA A 3 30.82 -20.61 -0.50
C ALA A 3 29.85 -19.72 0.30
N PRO A 4 28.82 -20.32 0.96
CA PRO A 4 27.94 -19.58 1.85
C PRO A 4 28.71 -18.93 3.00
N VAL A 5 28.28 -17.73 3.41
CA VAL A 5 28.86 -17.01 4.54
C VAL A 5 28.00 -17.09 5.78
N ALA A 6 28.61 -16.95 6.95
CA ALA A 6 27.88 -16.84 8.20
C ALA A 6 27.33 -15.40 8.37
N VAL A 7 26.13 -15.16 7.86
CA VAL A 7 25.49 -13.85 7.93
C VAL A 7 25.14 -13.50 9.37
N HIS A 8 25.29 -12.19 9.72
CA HIS A 8 24.81 -11.63 10.97
C HIS A 8 23.28 -11.67 11.00
N HIS A 9 22.69 -12.11 12.11
CA HIS A 9 21.24 -12.25 12.25
C HIS A 9 20.77 -12.02 13.68
N GLN A 10 19.50 -11.73 13.83
CA GLN A 10 18.76 -11.68 15.09
C GLN A 10 17.54 -12.57 15.00
N VAL A 11 17.15 -13.16 16.12
CA VAL A 11 15.98 -14.04 16.23
C VAL A 11 15.13 -13.53 17.38
N ASP A 12 13.89 -13.16 17.06
CA ASP A 12 12.94 -12.60 18.01
C ASP A 12 11.61 -13.43 17.94
N GLY A 13 10.77 -13.32 18.97
CA GLY A 13 9.48 -14.00 19.03
C GLY A 13 9.52 -15.39 19.70
N PRO A 14 8.37 -16.10 19.80
CA PRO A 14 8.25 -17.30 20.60
C PRO A 14 9.03 -18.50 20.04
N GLU A 15 9.70 -19.24 20.90
CA GLU A 15 10.27 -20.55 20.55
C GLU A 15 9.14 -21.51 20.14
N GLY A 16 9.35 -22.25 19.04
CA GLY A 16 8.33 -23.21 18.52
C GLY A 16 7.26 -22.59 17.63
N ALA A 17 7.19 -21.26 17.51
CA ALA A 17 6.34 -20.62 16.49
C ALA A 17 6.89 -20.87 15.07
N PRO A 18 6.04 -20.81 14.03
CA PRO A 18 6.50 -20.87 12.64
C PRO A 18 7.57 -19.84 12.36
N VAL A 19 8.60 -20.23 11.62
CA VAL A 19 9.73 -19.32 11.32
C VAL A 19 9.40 -18.40 10.16
N LEU A 20 9.67 -17.10 10.34
CA LEU A 20 9.60 -16.06 9.32
C LEU A 20 11.00 -15.46 9.11
N VAL A 21 11.51 -15.51 7.89
CA VAL A 21 12.78 -14.87 7.53
C VAL A 21 12.50 -13.57 6.76
N LEU A 22 13.12 -12.48 7.22
CA LEU A 22 13.01 -11.15 6.63
C LEU A 22 14.32 -10.75 5.92
N SER A 23 14.24 -10.59 4.59
CA SER A 23 15.38 -10.28 3.72
C SER A 23 15.32 -8.83 3.26
N GLY A 24 16.39 -8.06 3.52
CA GLY A 24 16.45 -6.61 3.30
C GLY A 24 16.71 -6.19 1.85
N SER A 25 16.57 -4.89 1.58
CA SER A 25 16.88 -4.24 0.32
C SER A 25 18.40 -4.02 0.14
N LEU A 26 18.84 -3.78 -1.10
CA LEU A 26 20.20 -3.32 -1.38
C LEU A 26 20.51 -2.01 -0.63
N GLY A 27 21.57 -1.99 0.15
CA GLY A 27 21.97 -0.84 0.95
C GLY A 27 21.22 -0.67 2.27
N SER A 28 20.50 -1.70 2.73
CA SER A 28 19.85 -1.72 4.03
C SER A 28 20.51 -2.73 4.99
N ALA A 29 20.27 -2.56 6.28
CA ALA A 29 20.57 -3.52 7.33
C ALA A 29 19.27 -4.07 7.93
N LEU A 30 19.39 -5.06 8.84
CA LEU A 30 18.23 -5.76 9.40
C LEU A 30 17.24 -4.84 10.11
N GLU A 31 17.68 -3.67 10.57
CA GLU A 31 16.87 -2.66 11.25
C GLU A 31 15.80 -2.02 10.31
N MET A 32 15.90 -2.20 8.99
CA MET A 32 14.84 -1.78 8.07
C MET A 32 13.49 -2.46 8.34
N TRP A 33 13.51 -3.57 9.07
CA TRP A 33 12.34 -4.35 9.43
C TRP A 33 11.76 -4.01 10.81
N ASP A 34 12.38 -3.09 11.56
CA ASP A 34 11.90 -2.70 12.91
C ASP A 34 10.41 -2.32 12.94
N PRO A 35 9.85 -1.61 11.93
CA PRO A 35 8.43 -1.28 11.93
C PRO A 35 7.49 -2.50 11.87
N GLN A 36 7.94 -3.65 11.35
CA GLN A 36 7.14 -4.87 11.26
C GLN A 36 7.22 -5.73 12.51
N MET A 37 8.27 -5.57 13.31
CA MET A 37 8.54 -6.47 14.43
C MET A 37 7.38 -6.58 15.43
N PRO A 38 6.75 -5.47 15.90
CA PRO A 38 5.68 -5.57 16.90
C PRO A 38 4.48 -6.41 16.44
N ALA A 39 4.24 -6.51 15.11
CA ALA A 39 3.17 -7.31 14.56
C ALA A 39 3.60 -8.77 14.33
N MET A 40 4.84 -8.98 13.85
CA MET A 40 5.30 -10.31 13.41
C MET A 40 5.74 -11.19 14.59
N GLU A 41 6.47 -10.66 15.56
CA GLU A 41 7.00 -11.41 16.70
C GLU A 41 5.94 -12.01 17.63
N ARG A 42 4.70 -11.53 17.54
CA ARG A 42 3.56 -12.13 18.29
C ARG A 42 3.13 -13.49 17.73
N HIS A 43 3.47 -13.77 16.47
CA HIS A 43 2.95 -14.93 15.75
C HIS A 43 4.03 -15.83 15.17
N PHE A 44 5.24 -15.31 14.99
CA PHE A 44 6.35 -15.99 14.35
C PHE A 44 7.62 -15.90 15.17
N ARG A 45 8.46 -16.93 15.04
CA ARG A 45 9.88 -16.83 15.35
C ARG A 45 10.55 -16.10 14.17
N VAL A 46 10.81 -14.80 14.33
CA VAL A 46 11.27 -13.91 13.25
C VAL A 46 12.79 -13.91 13.20
N VAL A 47 13.34 -14.25 12.05
CA VAL A 47 14.77 -14.19 11.75
C VAL A 47 15.02 -13.00 10.81
N ARG A 48 15.67 -11.96 11.31
CA ARG A 48 16.17 -10.83 10.52
C ARG A 48 17.67 -10.99 10.33
N TYR A 49 18.19 -10.67 9.16
CA TYR A 49 19.61 -10.80 8.90
C TYR A 49 20.11 -9.74 7.92
N ASP A 50 21.39 -9.42 8.04
CA ASP A 50 22.10 -8.60 7.08
C ASP A 50 22.54 -9.47 5.90
N LEU A 51 22.27 -9.05 4.67
CA LEU A 51 22.76 -9.74 3.48
C LEU A 51 24.30 -9.75 3.47
N ARG A 52 24.92 -10.74 2.76
CA ARG A 52 26.37 -10.64 2.52
C ARG A 52 26.74 -9.26 2.00
N GLY A 53 27.82 -8.68 2.49
CA GLY A 53 28.25 -7.34 2.09
C GLY A 53 27.46 -6.18 2.68
N HIS A 54 26.53 -6.44 3.62
CA HIS A 54 25.70 -5.43 4.28
C HIS A 54 25.83 -5.53 5.81
N GLY A 55 25.53 -4.41 6.49
CA GLY A 55 25.46 -4.33 7.95
C GLY A 55 26.68 -4.94 8.63
N ARG A 56 26.45 -5.94 9.49
CA ARG A 56 27.48 -6.68 10.23
C ARG A 56 27.85 -8.02 9.58
N SER A 57 27.27 -8.34 8.43
CA SER A 57 27.61 -9.57 7.70
C SER A 57 28.97 -9.48 6.98
N PRO A 58 29.63 -10.63 6.75
CA PRO A 58 30.90 -10.66 6.01
C PRO A 58 30.79 -10.06 4.61
N VAL A 59 31.92 -9.49 4.14
CA VAL A 59 32.09 -8.95 2.79
C VAL A 59 33.09 -9.83 2.03
N PRO A 60 32.67 -10.99 1.51
CA PRO A 60 33.59 -11.82 0.73
C PRO A 60 34.07 -11.10 -0.53
N PRO A 61 35.33 -11.30 -0.95
CA PRO A 61 35.84 -10.67 -2.17
C PRO A 61 35.22 -11.27 -3.42
N GLY A 62 35.20 -10.48 -4.51
CA GLY A 62 34.73 -10.92 -5.83
C GLY A 62 33.32 -10.50 -6.15
N SER A 63 32.81 -11.02 -7.27
CA SER A 63 31.45 -10.78 -7.73
C SER A 63 30.46 -11.70 -7.01
N TYR A 64 29.23 -11.20 -6.77
CA TYR A 64 28.16 -12.02 -6.23
C TYR A 64 27.12 -12.32 -7.31
N GLU A 65 26.48 -13.49 -7.20
CA GLU A 65 25.31 -13.89 -7.97
C GLU A 65 24.10 -13.96 -7.03
N ILE A 66 22.89 -13.86 -7.57
CA ILE A 66 21.66 -14.00 -6.75
C ILE A 66 21.62 -15.37 -6.04
N ALA A 67 22.17 -16.40 -6.70
CA ALA A 67 22.32 -17.74 -6.15
C ALA A 67 23.23 -17.80 -4.91
N ASP A 68 24.24 -16.92 -4.82
CA ASP A 68 25.11 -16.87 -3.64
C ASP A 68 24.34 -16.31 -2.41
N LEU A 69 23.47 -15.30 -2.64
CA LEU A 69 22.62 -14.74 -1.59
C LEU A 69 21.57 -15.75 -1.13
N GLY A 70 21.00 -16.51 -2.07
CA GLY A 70 20.07 -17.59 -1.76
C GLY A 70 20.74 -18.73 -0.97
N ALA A 71 21.98 -19.10 -1.34
CA ALA A 71 22.75 -20.10 -0.61
C ALA A 71 23.09 -19.67 0.82
N ASP A 72 23.33 -18.38 1.07
CA ASP A 72 23.50 -17.84 2.44
C ASP A 72 22.24 -18.01 3.27
N LEU A 73 21.07 -17.73 2.68
CA LEU A 73 19.78 -17.92 3.35
C LEU A 73 19.56 -19.39 3.70
N ILE A 74 19.82 -20.32 2.78
CA ILE A 74 19.71 -21.76 3.06
C ILE A 74 20.68 -22.16 4.18
N ALA A 75 21.94 -21.74 4.12
CA ALA A 75 22.91 -22.00 5.16
C ALA A 75 22.54 -21.39 6.52
N LEU A 76 21.86 -20.24 6.55
CA LEU A 76 21.29 -19.65 7.76
C LEU A 76 20.19 -20.55 8.33
N LEU A 77 19.25 -21.02 7.52
CA LEU A 77 18.21 -21.95 7.96
C LEU A 77 18.80 -23.23 8.52
N ASP A 78 19.81 -23.79 7.87
CA ASP A 78 20.50 -25.02 8.31
C ASP A 78 21.18 -24.82 9.67
N ARG A 79 21.89 -23.70 9.88
CA ARG A 79 22.52 -23.37 11.18
C ARG A 79 21.49 -23.20 12.30
N LEU A 80 20.31 -22.72 11.98
CA LEU A 80 19.22 -22.53 12.96
C LEU A 80 18.38 -23.79 13.17
N GLY A 81 18.67 -24.91 12.47
CA GLY A 81 17.91 -26.15 12.51
C GLY A 81 16.49 -26.01 11.94
N VAL A 82 16.28 -25.07 11.00
CA VAL A 82 14.99 -24.75 10.42
C VAL A 82 14.85 -25.48 9.09
N ALA A 83 14.01 -26.50 9.06
CA ALA A 83 13.77 -27.29 7.85
C ALA A 83 12.98 -26.47 6.80
N ARG A 84 12.01 -25.65 7.23
CA ARG A 84 11.10 -24.89 6.36
C ARG A 84 10.70 -23.57 7.03
N ALA A 85 10.61 -22.48 6.25
CA ALA A 85 10.28 -21.15 6.76
C ALA A 85 9.37 -20.38 5.81
N HIS A 86 8.64 -19.41 6.35
CA HIS A 86 8.07 -18.31 5.56
C HIS A 86 9.18 -17.36 5.15
N LEU A 87 9.16 -16.87 3.91
CA LEU A 87 10.08 -15.87 3.42
C LEU A 87 9.35 -14.57 3.10
N CYS A 88 9.92 -13.45 3.55
CA CYS A 88 9.47 -12.11 3.18
C CYS A 88 10.67 -11.26 2.78
N GLY A 89 10.68 -10.70 1.58
CA GLY A 89 11.82 -9.93 1.08
C GLY A 89 11.41 -8.65 0.35
N VAL A 90 12.18 -7.57 0.58
CA VAL A 90 12.03 -6.29 -0.13
C VAL A 90 13.16 -6.16 -1.15
N SER A 91 12.82 -5.78 -2.40
CA SER A 91 13.80 -5.45 -3.44
C SER A 91 14.79 -6.60 -3.69
N LEU A 92 16.08 -6.42 -3.42
CA LEU A 92 17.09 -7.48 -3.51
C LEU A 92 16.72 -8.69 -2.63
N GLY A 93 16.17 -8.45 -1.43
CA GLY A 93 15.63 -9.51 -0.57
C GLY A 93 14.46 -10.26 -1.21
N GLY A 94 13.63 -9.58 -1.99
CA GLY A 94 12.58 -10.20 -2.80
C GLY A 94 13.15 -11.06 -3.93
N MET A 95 14.21 -10.58 -4.62
CA MET A 95 14.88 -11.32 -5.70
C MET A 95 15.47 -12.64 -5.18
N LEU A 96 16.23 -12.59 -4.08
CA LEU A 96 16.80 -13.82 -3.50
C LEU A 96 15.73 -14.75 -2.94
N SER A 97 14.61 -14.22 -2.44
CA SER A 97 13.49 -15.04 -1.96
C SER A 97 12.76 -15.74 -3.11
N LEU A 98 12.61 -15.09 -4.27
CA LEU A 98 12.11 -15.70 -5.50
C LEU A 98 13.04 -16.82 -5.96
N TRP A 99 14.36 -16.55 -6.01
CA TRP A 99 15.35 -17.56 -6.36
C TRP A 99 15.28 -18.76 -5.41
N THR A 100 15.25 -18.52 -4.10
CA THR A 100 15.17 -19.58 -3.08
C THR A 100 13.90 -20.40 -3.25
N ALA A 101 12.75 -19.76 -3.45
CA ALA A 101 11.46 -20.47 -3.61
C ALA A 101 11.40 -21.31 -4.89
N ALA A 102 12.09 -20.89 -5.95
CA ALA A 102 12.15 -21.64 -7.21
C ALA A 102 13.12 -22.84 -7.14
N HIS A 103 14.29 -22.68 -6.48
CA HIS A 103 15.36 -23.68 -6.47
C HIS A 103 15.35 -24.57 -5.22
N HIS A 104 14.69 -24.14 -4.13
CA HIS A 104 14.54 -24.87 -2.87
C HIS A 104 13.08 -24.85 -2.40
N PRO A 105 12.12 -25.31 -3.22
CA PRO A 105 10.68 -25.21 -2.88
C PRO A 105 10.29 -25.95 -1.59
N GLU A 106 11.08 -26.98 -1.23
CA GLU A 106 10.89 -27.74 0.02
C GLU A 106 11.21 -26.93 1.28
N ARG A 107 11.97 -25.85 1.15
CA ARG A 107 12.40 -24.98 2.26
C ARG A 107 11.45 -23.83 2.51
N VAL A 108 10.47 -23.57 1.62
CA VAL A 108 9.62 -22.38 1.66
C VAL A 108 8.16 -22.74 1.94
N GLU A 109 7.62 -22.24 3.04
CA GLU A 109 6.22 -22.46 3.45
C GLU A 109 5.26 -21.51 2.71
N ARG A 110 5.50 -20.21 2.81
CA ARG A 110 4.80 -19.13 2.09
C ARG A 110 5.82 -18.06 1.72
N LEU A 111 5.54 -17.34 0.65
CA LEU A 111 6.41 -16.32 0.10
C LEU A 111 5.70 -14.97 0.05
N VAL A 112 6.38 -13.93 0.55
CA VAL A 112 6.00 -12.53 0.32
C VAL A 112 7.16 -11.81 -0.36
N VAL A 113 6.88 -11.14 -1.46
CA VAL A 113 7.88 -10.32 -2.17
C VAL A 113 7.36 -8.90 -2.32
N CYS A 114 8.13 -7.93 -1.82
CA CYS A 114 7.77 -6.52 -1.81
C CYS A 114 8.68 -5.72 -2.72
N CYS A 115 8.12 -4.84 -3.55
CA CYS A 115 8.86 -3.85 -4.34
C CYS A 115 10.10 -4.45 -5.01
N THR A 116 9.92 -5.50 -5.81
CA THR A 116 11.00 -6.31 -6.40
C THR A 116 10.76 -6.58 -7.89
N SER A 117 11.67 -7.36 -8.49
CA SER A 117 11.57 -7.71 -9.91
C SER A 117 12.22 -9.08 -10.17
N ALA A 118 11.74 -9.80 -11.17
CA ALA A 118 12.40 -11.00 -11.70
C ALA A 118 13.51 -10.67 -12.72
N LEU A 119 13.51 -9.45 -13.27
CA LEU A 119 14.55 -8.90 -14.14
C LEU A 119 14.56 -7.40 -13.96
N LEU A 120 15.70 -6.82 -13.57
CA LEU A 120 15.83 -5.39 -13.30
C LEU A 120 16.96 -4.79 -14.15
N GLY A 121 16.61 -4.24 -15.29
CA GLY A 121 17.50 -3.59 -16.23
C GLY A 121 17.32 -2.06 -16.29
N PRO A 122 18.10 -1.39 -17.13
CA PRO A 122 19.15 -1.95 -18.00
C PRO A 122 20.41 -2.30 -17.20
N PRO A 123 21.17 -3.34 -17.63
CA PRO A 123 22.39 -3.79 -16.93
C PRO A 123 23.44 -2.69 -16.78
N GLN A 124 23.55 -1.79 -17.74
CA GLN A 124 24.51 -0.69 -17.72
C GLN A 124 24.35 0.23 -16.51
N MET A 125 23.13 0.50 -16.07
CA MET A 125 22.84 1.30 -14.87
C MET A 125 23.48 0.69 -13.61
N TRP A 126 23.48 -0.63 -13.49
CA TRP A 126 24.06 -1.34 -12.35
C TRP A 126 25.59 -1.35 -12.38
N ILE A 127 26.17 -1.46 -13.58
CA ILE A 127 27.63 -1.36 -13.81
C ILE A 127 28.11 0.04 -13.40
N GLU A 128 27.46 1.08 -13.87
CA GLU A 128 27.81 2.46 -13.55
C GLU A 128 27.68 2.74 -12.05
N ARG A 129 26.58 2.30 -11.42
CA ARG A 129 26.38 2.44 -9.97
C ARG A 129 27.47 1.71 -9.18
N ALA A 130 27.80 0.49 -9.55
CA ALA A 130 28.89 -0.26 -8.90
C ALA A 130 30.24 0.46 -9.04
N ALA A 131 30.54 1.03 -10.20
CA ALA A 131 31.76 1.78 -10.45
C ALA A 131 31.84 3.06 -9.60
N VAL A 132 30.75 3.83 -9.50
CA VAL A 132 30.67 5.02 -8.63
C VAL A 132 30.92 4.62 -7.17
N VAL A 133 30.25 3.58 -6.68
CA VAL A 133 30.39 3.12 -5.30
C VAL A 133 31.78 2.60 -5.03
N ALA A 134 32.39 1.85 -5.95
CA ALA A 134 33.77 1.35 -5.79
C ALA A 134 34.78 2.50 -5.71
N ALA A 135 34.59 3.59 -6.45
CA ALA A 135 35.49 4.72 -6.50
C ALA A 135 35.29 5.73 -5.35
N GLN A 136 34.03 5.96 -4.92
CA GLN A 136 33.67 7.08 -4.06
C GLN A 136 32.95 6.65 -2.76
N GLY A 137 32.71 5.35 -2.58
CA GLY A 137 31.96 4.83 -1.45
C GLY A 137 30.45 4.89 -1.65
N THR A 138 29.73 4.17 -0.80
CA THR A 138 28.27 4.04 -0.86
C THR A 138 27.53 5.37 -0.58
N ALA A 139 28.16 6.26 0.20
CA ALA A 139 27.62 7.59 0.47
C ALA A 139 27.38 8.42 -0.81
N ALA A 140 28.20 8.21 -1.85
CA ALA A 140 28.09 8.96 -3.11
C ALA A 140 26.76 8.71 -3.87
N VAL A 141 26.12 7.58 -3.64
CA VAL A 141 24.83 7.24 -4.27
C VAL A 141 23.63 7.37 -3.32
N ALA A 142 23.86 7.69 -2.04
CA ALA A 142 22.85 7.62 -1.00
C ALA A 142 21.66 8.54 -1.27
N ASP A 143 21.89 9.79 -1.63
CA ASP A 143 20.80 10.75 -1.88
C ASP A 143 19.92 10.32 -3.07
N GLY A 144 20.55 9.92 -4.18
CA GLY A 144 19.84 9.48 -5.38
C GLY A 144 19.12 8.13 -5.21
N VAL A 145 19.54 7.27 -4.28
CA VAL A 145 18.85 6.02 -3.95
C VAL A 145 17.69 6.28 -3.01
N VAL A 146 17.92 7.01 -1.91
CA VAL A 146 16.90 7.27 -0.87
C VAL A 146 15.76 8.15 -1.41
N SER A 147 16.04 9.04 -2.37
CA SER A 147 14.98 9.82 -3.04
C SER A 147 13.96 8.95 -3.79
N ARG A 148 14.31 7.71 -4.12
CA ARG A 148 13.40 6.73 -4.74
C ARG A 148 12.79 5.74 -3.74
N TRP A 149 13.35 5.66 -2.52
CA TRP A 149 12.82 4.77 -1.49
C TRP A 149 11.48 5.23 -0.94
N PHE A 150 11.27 6.56 -0.92
CA PHE A 150 10.11 7.18 -0.31
C PHE A 150 9.45 8.20 -1.23
N THR A 151 8.17 8.43 -1.02
CA THR A 151 7.42 9.47 -1.72
C THR A 151 7.87 10.87 -1.27
N PRO A 152 7.67 11.91 -2.10
CA PRO A 152 7.90 13.30 -1.68
C PRO A 152 7.13 13.68 -0.40
N ALA A 153 5.96 13.08 -0.19
CA ALA A 153 5.15 13.31 1.01
C ALA A 153 5.86 12.83 2.28
N LEU A 154 6.52 11.66 2.26
CA LEU A 154 7.28 11.18 3.41
C LEU A 154 8.54 12.03 3.65
N HIS A 155 9.24 12.45 2.60
CA HIS A 155 10.38 13.34 2.72
C HIS A 155 10.04 14.64 3.47
N GLN A 156 8.83 15.16 3.28
CA GLN A 156 8.33 16.34 3.99
C GLN A 156 7.83 16.02 5.40
N ARG A 157 7.11 14.91 5.57
CA ARG A 157 6.46 14.53 6.82
C ARG A 157 7.44 14.05 7.89
N ASP A 158 8.46 13.27 7.49
CA ASP A 158 9.44 12.68 8.42
C ASP A 158 10.88 12.73 7.85
N PRO A 159 11.48 13.93 7.79
CA PRO A 159 12.86 14.07 7.31
C PRO A 159 13.87 13.36 8.21
N ALA A 160 13.54 13.10 9.48
CA ALA A 160 14.41 12.37 10.40
C ALA A 160 14.50 10.88 10.04
N LEU A 161 13.38 10.25 9.68
CA LEU A 161 13.36 8.89 9.16
C LEU A 161 14.20 8.79 7.88
N VAL A 162 13.99 9.70 6.95
CA VAL A 162 14.73 9.75 5.67
C VAL A 162 16.24 9.87 5.93
N ALA A 163 16.66 10.73 6.88
CA ALA A 163 18.06 10.90 7.25
C ALA A 163 18.64 9.61 7.88
N ARG A 164 17.90 8.91 8.72
CA ARG A 164 18.32 7.60 9.28
C ARG A 164 18.51 6.56 8.18
N MET A 165 17.57 6.46 7.23
CA MET A 165 17.66 5.52 6.11
C MET A 165 18.82 5.86 5.18
N ARG A 166 19.08 7.15 4.95
CA ARG A 166 20.25 7.62 4.22
C ARG A 166 21.56 7.22 4.91
N ALA A 167 21.64 7.40 6.23
CA ALA A 167 22.81 7.00 7.02
C ALA A 167 23.03 5.48 6.97
N MET A 168 21.97 4.68 7.08
CA MET A 168 22.03 3.21 6.95
C MET A 168 22.60 2.80 5.60
N LEU A 169 22.14 3.37 4.51
CA LEU A 169 22.66 3.09 3.16
C LEU A 169 24.12 3.52 3.04
N ALA A 170 24.46 4.73 3.48
CA ALA A 170 25.81 5.27 3.39
C ALA A 170 26.83 4.45 4.21
N ALA A 171 26.40 3.78 5.26
CA ALA A 171 27.23 2.90 6.09
C ALA A 171 27.47 1.51 5.47
N THR A 172 26.76 1.15 4.39
CA THR A 172 26.93 -0.16 3.73
C THR A 172 28.35 -0.24 3.13
N PRO A 173 29.10 -1.35 3.36
CA PRO A 173 30.42 -1.51 2.78
C PRO A 173 30.41 -1.41 1.24
N ALA A 174 31.25 -0.52 0.69
CA ALA A 174 31.28 -0.22 -0.75
C ALA A 174 31.50 -1.46 -1.61
N ALA A 175 32.43 -2.34 -1.22
CA ALA A 175 32.71 -3.59 -1.94
C ALA A 175 31.49 -4.53 -1.96
N GLY A 176 30.79 -4.67 -0.84
CA GLY A 176 29.59 -5.48 -0.73
C GLY A 176 28.43 -4.94 -1.55
N TYR A 177 28.18 -3.62 -1.47
CA TYR A 177 27.15 -2.96 -2.27
C TYR A 177 27.42 -3.11 -3.78
N ALA A 178 28.64 -2.85 -4.24
CA ALA A 178 29.02 -2.98 -5.64
C ALA A 178 28.90 -4.43 -6.14
N ALA A 179 29.29 -5.41 -5.32
CA ALA A 179 29.17 -6.83 -5.66
C ALA A 179 27.68 -7.24 -5.79
N CYS A 180 26.80 -6.73 -4.93
CA CYS A 180 25.35 -6.95 -5.04
C CYS A 180 24.73 -6.22 -6.24
N CYS A 181 25.23 -5.05 -6.66
CA CYS A 181 24.85 -4.45 -7.94
C CYS A 181 25.15 -5.40 -9.11
N GLY A 182 26.30 -6.10 -9.08
CA GLY A 182 26.66 -7.12 -10.05
C GLY A 182 25.69 -8.32 -10.03
N ALA A 183 25.24 -8.76 -8.86
CA ALA A 183 24.22 -9.83 -8.76
C ALA A 183 22.90 -9.42 -9.43
N ILE A 184 22.43 -8.20 -9.19
CA ILE A 184 21.20 -7.67 -9.80
C ILE A 184 21.38 -7.52 -11.32
N GLN A 185 22.53 -7.03 -11.77
CA GLN A 185 22.84 -6.80 -13.17
C GLN A 185 22.75 -8.09 -14.01
N ARG A 186 23.16 -9.23 -13.43
CA ARG A 186 23.19 -10.53 -14.13
C ARG A 186 21.97 -11.40 -13.90
N MET A 187 21.10 -11.01 -12.96
CA MET A 187 19.93 -11.79 -12.60
C MET A 187 18.85 -11.76 -13.68
N ASP A 188 18.35 -12.94 -14.05
CA ASP A 188 17.08 -13.11 -14.79
C ASP A 188 16.34 -14.33 -14.22
N LEU A 189 15.31 -14.09 -13.43
CA LEU A 189 14.49 -15.12 -12.77
C LEU A 189 13.17 -15.39 -13.49
N ARG A 190 12.95 -14.81 -14.67
CA ARG A 190 11.63 -14.90 -15.36
C ARG A 190 11.26 -16.35 -15.70
N ALA A 191 12.25 -17.16 -16.07
CA ALA A 191 12.04 -18.58 -16.37
C ALA A 191 11.77 -19.42 -15.10
N ASP A 192 12.26 -18.98 -13.95
CA ASP A 192 12.18 -19.71 -12.68
C ASP A 192 10.83 -19.51 -11.96
N LEU A 193 10.11 -18.43 -12.25
CA LEU A 193 8.88 -18.08 -11.53
C LEU A 193 7.82 -19.18 -11.56
N ALA A 194 7.68 -19.89 -12.68
CA ALA A 194 6.70 -20.97 -12.82
C ALA A 194 7.02 -22.21 -11.96
N ALA A 195 8.25 -22.34 -11.45
CA ALA A 195 8.66 -23.43 -10.55
C ALA A 195 8.27 -23.16 -9.08
N ILE A 196 7.91 -21.93 -8.74
CA ILE A 196 7.53 -21.54 -7.36
C ILE A 196 6.18 -22.18 -7.00
N ARG A 197 6.18 -23.00 -5.95
CA ARG A 197 5.00 -23.74 -5.45
C ARG A 197 4.41 -23.14 -4.19
N ALA A 198 5.20 -22.37 -3.44
CA ALA A 198 4.75 -21.74 -2.21
C ALA A 198 3.62 -20.74 -2.50
N PRO A 199 2.52 -20.72 -1.72
CA PRO A 199 1.55 -19.63 -1.81
C PRO A 199 2.27 -18.30 -1.72
N THR A 200 2.05 -17.41 -2.71
CA THR A 200 2.84 -16.19 -2.89
C THR A 200 1.97 -14.95 -2.85
N LEU A 201 2.47 -13.91 -2.18
CA LEU A 201 1.94 -12.55 -2.20
C LEU A 201 3.00 -11.61 -2.76
N ALA A 202 2.66 -10.88 -3.82
CA ALA A 202 3.44 -9.79 -4.37
C ALA A 202 2.87 -8.45 -3.88
N ILE A 203 3.70 -7.61 -3.26
CA ILE A 203 3.32 -6.29 -2.74
C ILE A 203 4.10 -5.22 -3.51
N ALA A 204 3.40 -4.24 -4.10
CA ALA A 204 4.00 -3.11 -4.79
C ALA A 204 3.71 -1.81 -4.07
N GLY A 205 4.65 -0.87 -4.02
CA GLY A 205 4.35 0.53 -3.73
C GLY A 205 3.76 1.19 -4.97
N ALA A 206 2.62 1.88 -4.83
CA ALA A 206 1.94 2.51 -5.98
C ALA A 206 2.83 3.56 -6.68
N GLN A 207 3.72 4.21 -5.94
CA GLN A 207 4.60 5.29 -6.41
C GLN A 207 6.08 4.85 -6.50
N ASP A 208 6.35 3.54 -6.52
CA ASP A 208 7.72 3.01 -6.63
C ASP A 208 8.33 3.28 -8.03
N PRO A 209 9.33 4.16 -8.14
CA PRO A 209 9.99 4.42 -9.42
C PRO A 209 11.08 3.40 -9.76
N SER A 210 11.51 2.57 -8.81
CA SER A 210 12.59 1.59 -8.98
C SER A 210 12.06 0.26 -9.52
N THR A 211 10.96 -0.23 -8.92
CA THR A 211 10.24 -1.44 -9.34
C THR A 211 8.74 -1.13 -9.37
N PRO A 212 8.27 -0.37 -10.38
CA PRO A 212 6.86 0.00 -10.51
C PRO A 212 5.92 -1.20 -10.40
N PRO A 213 4.63 -1.00 -10.04
CA PRO A 213 3.65 -2.09 -9.85
C PRO A 213 3.60 -3.13 -10.99
N ALA A 214 3.93 -2.70 -12.22
CA ALA A 214 4.02 -3.59 -13.38
C ALA A 214 5.05 -4.73 -13.21
N HIS A 215 6.11 -4.55 -12.40
CA HIS A 215 7.09 -5.60 -12.11
C HIS A 215 6.47 -6.70 -11.24
N LEU A 216 5.76 -6.30 -10.19
CA LEU A 216 5.06 -7.22 -9.29
C LEU A 216 3.87 -7.90 -9.99
N ALA A 217 3.18 -7.20 -10.88
CA ALA A 217 2.11 -7.77 -11.70
C ALA A 217 2.64 -8.88 -12.65
N ARG A 218 3.84 -8.71 -13.23
CA ARG A 218 4.48 -9.76 -14.04
C ARG A 218 4.84 -10.97 -13.18
N ILE A 219 5.37 -10.77 -11.98
CA ILE A 219 5.66 -11.86 -11.03
C ILE A 219 4.36 -12.58 -10.68
N ALA A 220 3.32 -11.85 -10.31
CA ALA A 220 2.02 -12.42 -9.95
C ALA A 220 1.37 -13.20 -11.11
N GLY A 221 1.50 -12.71 -12.33
CA GLY A 221 0.99 -13.41 -13.52
C GLY A 221 1.77 -14.67 -13.90
N ALA A 222 3.02 -14.83 -13.43
CA ALA A 222 3.87 -15.96 -13.73
C ALA A 222 3.86 -17.06 -12.66
N ILE A 223 3.50 -16.75 -11.42
CA ILE A 223 3.42 -17.71 -10.30
C ILE A 223 1.97 -18.13 -10.10
N ALA A 224 1.70 -19.43 -10.16
CA ALA A 224 0.34 -19.95 -10.00
C ALA A 224 -0.27 -19.57 -8.63
N GLY A 225 -1.45 -18.96 -8.65
CA GLY A 225 -2.16 -18.56 -7.42
C GLY A 225 -1.53 -17.40 -6.65
N CYS A 226 -0.56 -16.70 -7.24
CA CYS A 226 0.02 -15.52 -6.60
C CYS A 226 -1.01 -14.39 -6.49
N GLN A 227 -1.09 -13.79 -5.31
CA GLN A 227 -1.90 -12.60 -5.07
C GLN A 227 -1.05 -11.35 -5.27
N LEU A 228 -1.66 -10.27 -5.77
CA LEU A 228 -1.02 -8.96 -5.93
C LEU A 228 -1.73 -7.95 -5.03
N ALA A 229 -0.96 -7.19 -4.26
CA ALA A 229 -1.42 -6.03 -3.51
C ALA A 229 -0.61 -4.79 -3.91
N VAL A 230 -1.28 -3.66 -4.06
CA VAL A 230 -0.62 -2.36 -4.28
C VAL A 230 -0.87 -1.49 -3.07
N VAL A 231 0.17 -0.87 -2.54
CA VAL A 231 0.14 -0.02 -1.35
C VAL A 231 0.16 1.43 -1.81
N ASP A 232 -0.99 2.09 -1.65
CA ASP A 232 -1.11 3.51 -1.96
C ASP A 232 -0.29 4.37 -0.99
N GLY A 233 0.18 5.53 -1.48
CA GLY A 233 0.99 6.44 -0.68
C GLY A 233 2.34 5.86 -0.26
N ALA A 234 2.87 4.89 -1.01
CA ALA A 234 4.18 4.29 -0.77
C ALA A 234 5.00 4.17 -2.05
N ALA A 235 6.31 4.36 -1.90
CA ALA A 235 7.31 4.11 -2.92
C ALA A 235 8.03 2.76 -2.69
N HIS A 236 9.36 2.72 -2.86
CA HIS A 236 10.13 1.47 -2.91
C HIS A 236 10.23 0.73 -1.57
N LEU A 237 10.30 1.43 -0.44
CA LEU A 237 10.27 0.80 0.88
C LEU A 237 8.88 0.92 1.51
N CYS A 238 7.88 0.32 0.88
CA CYS A 238 6.49 0.36 1.31
C CYS A 238 6.29 -0.17 2.75
N ASN A 239 7.15 -1.07 3.20
CA ASN A 239 7.17 -1.59 4.57
C ASN A 239 7.55 -0.53 5.62
N ILE A 240 8.30 0.50 5.23
CA ILE A 240 8.69 1.61 6.10
C ILE A 240 7.73 2.78 5.96
N GLU A 241 7.26 3.05 4.74
CA GLU A 241 6.41 4.20 4.44
C GLU A 241 4.96 4.01 4.87
N GLN A 242 4.44 2.77 4.75
CA GLN A 242 3.10 2.35 5.17
C GLN A 242 3.18 1.09 6.04
N PRO A 243 3.80 1.18 7.25
CA PRO A 243 4.19 0.02 8.02
C PRO A 243 3.01 -0.81 8.53
N GLU A 244 1.93 -0.18 8.98
CA GLU A 244 0.75 -0.87 9.52
C GLU A 244 0.05 -1.66 8.41
N TRP A 245 -0.17 -1.02 7.27
CA TRP A 245 -0.86 -1.64 6.14
C TRP A 245 -0.04 -2.78 5.51
N THR A 246 1.25 -2.53 5.28
CA THR A 246 2.15 -3.56 4.75
C THR A 246 2.26 -4.75 5.71
N SER A 247 2.34 -4.50 7.03
CA SER A 247 2.35 -5.57 8.05
C SER A 247 1.06 -6.37 8.05
N ALA A 248 -0.11 -5.72 7.90
CA ALA A 248 -1.39 -6.40 7.86
C ALA A 248 -1.51 -7.33 6.63
N LEU A 249 -1.05 -6.89 5.46
CA LEU A 249 -1.00 -7.71 4.24
C LEU A 249 -0.09 -8.93 4.41
N ILE A 250 1.15 -8.71 4.91
CA ILE A 250 2.12 -9.78 5.17
C ILE A 250 1.52 -10.79 6.15
N LEU A 251 1.02 -10.33 7.28
CA LEU A 251 0.48 -11.18 8.34
C LEU A 251 -0.71 -12.01 7.88
N ALA A 252 -1.68 -11.41 7.17
CA ALA A 252 -2.83 -12.10 6.64
C ALA A 252 -2.42 -13.22 5.67
N HIS A 253 -1.50 -12.92 4.75
CA HIS A 253 -1.00 -13.92 3.81
C HIS A 253 -0.27 -15.07 4.52
N LEU A 254 0.66 -14.76 5.42
CA LEU A 254 1.44 -15.78 6.13
C LEU A 254 0.58 -16.69 7.01
N GLN A 255 -0.53 -16.18 7.52
CA GLN A 255 -1.52 -16.95 8.29
C GLN A 255 -2.56 -17.67 7.43
N GLY A 256 -2.50 -17.56 6.10
CA GLY A 256 -3.48 -18.17 5.19
C GLY A 256 -4.87 -17.55 5.27
N ARG A 257 -4.98 -16.31 5.77
CA ARG A 257 -6.23 -15.54 5.83
C ARG A 257 -6.45 -14.76 4.53
N ALA A 258 -7.69 -14.36 4.28
CA ALA A 258 -7.99 -13.40 3.23
C ALA A 258 -7.20 -12.10 3.46
N LEU A 259 -6.67 -11.52 2.38
CA LEU A 259 -5.99 -10.25 2.49
C LEU A 259 -6.97 -9.17 2.98
N PRO A 260 -6.54 -8.31 3.89
CA PRO A 260 -7.35 -7.18 4.29
C PRO A 260 -7.62 -6.32 3.06
N THR A 261 -8.87 -5.94 2.89
CA THR A 261 -9.22 -4.90 1.94
C THR A 261 -9.00 -3.56 2.63
N HIS A 262 -8.26 -2.66 2.01
CA HIS A 262 -8.35 -1.25 2.41
C HIS A 262 -9.83 -0.90 2.34
N GLN A 263 -10.46 -0.54 3.45
CA GLN A 263 -11.79 0.06 3.37
C GLN A 263 -11.60 1.37 2.59
N GLY A 264 -11.63 1.29 1.27
CA GLY A 264 -11.41 2.43 0.41
C GLY A 264 -10.88 2.15 -0.99
N ALA A 265 -10.20 1.04 -1.29
CA ALA A 265 -9.74 0.79 -2.65
C ALA A 265 -9.72 -0.71 -2.98
N ASN A 266 -10.43 -1.11 -4.00
CA ASN A 266 -10.14 -2.33 -4.75
C ASN A 266 -8.81 -2.13 -5.50
N VAL A 267 -7.94 -3.12 -5.52
CA VAL A 267 -6.56 -3.09 -6.07
C VAL A 267 -6.49 -2.82 -7.59
N SER A 268 -7.63 -2.63 -8.25
CA SER A 268 -7.76 -2.23 -9.66
C SER A 268 -8.42 -0.86 -9.86
N ASP A 269 -8.86 -0.20 -8.78
CA ASP A 269 -9.62 1.04 -8.95
C ASP A 269 -8.69 2.20 -9.30
N SER A 270 -8.86 2.75 -10.48
CA SER A 270 -8.30 4.06 -10.82
C SER A 270 -8.84 5.14 -9.85
N PRO A 271 -8.20 6.31 -9.70
CA PRO A 271 -8.77 7.42 -8.94
C PRO A 271 -10.23 7.72 -9.33
N ARG A 272 -10.60 7.43 -10.58
CA ARG A 272 -11.96 7.53 -11.07
C ARG A 272 -12.88 6.46 -10.49
N ASP A 273 -12.41 5.21 -10.37
CA ASP A 273 -13.22 4.11 -9.83
C ASP A 273 -13.43 4.27 -8.32
N ILE A 274 -12.38 4.68 -7.59
CA ILE A 274 -12.47 5.08 -6.18
C ILE A 274 -13.47 6.22 -6.03
N GLY A 275 -13.33 7.26 -6.84
CA GLY A 275 -14.23 8.41 -6.83
C GLY A 275 -15.66 8.03 -7.15
N MET A 276 -15.89 7.16 -8.11
CA MET A 276 -17.24 6.69 -8.48
C MET A 276 -17.88 5.91 -7.33
N ARG A 277 -17.14 5.06 -6.65
CA ARG A 277 -17.62 4.30 -5.49
C ARG A 277 -17.97 5.24 -4.33
N ILE A 278 -17.08 6.15 -3.94
CA ILE A 278 -17.33 7.12 -2.87
C ILE A 278 -18.52 8.03 -3.22
N ARG A 279 -18.63 8.48 -4.46
CA ARG A 279 -19.75 9.29 -4.95
C ARG A 279 -21.08 8.56 -4.78
N ARG A 280 -21.13 7.26 -5.09
CA ARG A 280 -22.31 6.41 -4.90
C ARG A 280 -22.65 6.23 -3.42
N GLU A 281 -21.68 5.95 -2.60
CA GLU A 281 -21.86 5.78 -1.16
C GLU A 281 -22.40 7.06 -0.49
N VAL A 282 -21.94 8.22 -0.94
CA VAL A 282 -22.33 9.52 -0.37
C VAL A 282 -23.65 10.04 -0.97
N LEU A 283 -23.78 10.05 -2.30
CA LEU A 283 -24.96 10.65 -2.98
C LEU A 283 -26.08 9.64 -3.26
N GLY A 284 -25.77 8.33 -3.23
CA GLY A 284 -26.68 7.24 -3.57
C GLY A 284 -26.68 6.89 -5.06
N ASP A 285 -26.90 5.59 -5.34
CA ASP A 285 -26.85 5.02 -6.69
C ASP A 285 -27.79 5.72 -7.68
N ALA A 286 -29.05 5.94 -7.28
CA ALA A 286 -30.05 6.55 -8.14
C ALA A 286 -29.68 7.95 -8.65
N HIS A 287 -29.00 8.77 -7.81
CA HIS A 287 -28.52 10.08 -8.23
C HIS A 287 -27.32 9.95 -9.19
N VAL A 288 -26.39 9.07 -8.87
CA VAL A 288 -25.17 8.89 -9.68
C VAL A 288 -25.52 8.28 -11.03
N ASP A 289 -26.43 7.32 -11.09
CA ASP A 289 -26.88 6.69 -12.35
C ASP A 289 -27.54 7.71 -13.29
N ARG A 290 -28.37 8.62 -12.75
CA ARG A 290 -28.91 9.72 -13.56
C ARG A 290 -27.83 10.64 -14.10
N ALA A 291 -26.90 11.08 -13.24
CA ALA A 291 -25.81 11.95 -13.63
C ALA A 291 -24.90 11.33 -14.69
N VAL A 292 -24.68 10.00 -14.62
CA VAL A 292 -23.94 9.25 -15.63
C VAL A 292 -24.71 9.16 -16.94
N ALA A 293 -26.01 8.85 -16.88
CA ALA A 293 -26.88 8.76 -18.06
C ALA A 293 -27.04 10.12 -18.80
N GLU A 294 -27.01 11.22 -18.06
CA GLU A 294 -27.11 12.58 -18.60
C GLU A 294 -25.76 13.13 -19.10
N THR A 295 -24.66 12.37 -18.97
CA THR A 295 -23.34 12.81 -19.42
C THR A 295 -23.29 12.88 -20.95
N THR A 296 -22.95 14.06 -21.45
CA THR A 296 -22.77 14.34 -22.89
C THR A 296 -21.28 14.46 -23.24
N PRO A 297 -20.88 14.44 -24.52
CA PRO A 297 -19.50 14.73 -24.91
C PRO A 297 -18.98 16.08 -24.37
N PHE A 298 -19.85 17.07 -24.21
CA PHE A 298 -19.51 18.38 -23.65
C PHE A 298 -19.21 18.32 -22.14
N THR A 299 -19.97 17.52 -21.38
CA THR A 299 -19.85 17.42 -19.92
C THR A 299 -18.91 16.30 -19.47
N ALA A 300 -18.51 15.37 -20.33
CA ALA A 300 -17.75 14.17 -19.97
C ALA A 300 -16.44 14.47 -19.25
N ALA A 301 -15.66 15.43 -19.75
CA ALA A 301 -14.38 15.81 -19.13
C ALA A 301 -14.59 16.40 -17.72
N PHE A 302 -15.65 17.19 -17.52
CA PHE A 302 -15.99 17.75 -16.21
C PHE A 302 -16.48 16.67 -15.25
N GLN A 303 -17.33 15.75 -15.70
CA GLN A 303 -17.77 14.60 -14.88
C GLN A 303 -16.62 13.70 -14.47
N ASP A 304 -15.66 13.46 -15.36
CA ASP A 304 -14.43 12.73 -15.03
C ASP A 304 -13.59 13.49 -14.00
N PHE A 305 -13.39 14.79 -14.21
CA PHE A 305 -12.62 15.65 -13.29
C PHE A 305 -13.21 15.63 -11.87
N ILE A 306 -14.52 15.91 -11.71
CA ILE A 306 -15.15 15.91 -10.37
C ILE A 306 -15.13 14.53 -9.73
N THR A 307 -15.29 13.46 -10.52
CA THR A 307 -15.26 12.10 -9.99
C THR A 307 -13.89 11.75 -9.46
N ARG A 308 -12.81 12.05 -10.19
CA ARG A 308 -11.44 11.79 -9.73
C ARG A 308 -11.02 12.70 -8.58
N VAL A 309 -11.21 14.01 -8.72
CA VAL A 309 -10.66 15.00 -7.80
C VAL A 309 -11.55 15.16 -6.55
N ALA A 310 -12.83 15.49 -6.71
CA ALA A 310 -13.69 15.72 -5.55
C ALA A 310 -13.92 14.42 -4.78
N TRP A 311 -14.29 13.35 -5.47
CA TRP A 311 -14.67 12.08 -4.83
C TRP A 311 -13.46 11.16 -4.60
N GLY A 312 -12.53 11.06 -5.57
CA GLY A 312 -11.36 10.19 -5.48
C GLY A 312 -10.25 10.76 -4.57
N ASP A 313 -9.93 12.05 -4.72
CA ASP A 313 -8.81 12.64 -3.99
C ASP A 313 -9.22 13.34 -2.69
N VAL A 314 -10.43 13.93 -2.60
CA VAL A 314 -10.85 14.70 -1.40
C VAL A 314 -11.74 13.87 -0.49
N TRP A 315 -12.89 13.36 -0.98
CA TRP A 315 -13.84 12.62 -0.16
C TRP A 315 -13.38 11.23 0.26
N ALA A 316 -12.42 10.65 -0.45
CA ALA A 316 -11.81 9.37 -0.13
C ALA A 316 -10.75 9.46 0.99
N ARG A 317 -10.28 10.66 1.36
CA ARG A 317 -9.23 10.82 2.39
C ARG A 317 -9.73 10.45 3.78
N PRO A 318 -8.94 9.70 4.57
CA PRO A 318 -9.35 9.22 5.89
C PRO A 318 -9.28 10.29 6.99
N ASP A 319 -8.51 11.37 6.80
CA ASP A 319 -8.18 12.35 7.85
C ASP A 319 -9.40 13.13 8.37
N LEU A 320 -10.49 13.20 7.59
CA LEU A 320 -11.75 13.80 7.99
C LEU A 320 -12.90 12.84 7.66
N ASP A 321 -13.70 12.47 8.63
CA ASP A 321 -14.79 11.53 8.45
C ASP A 321 -15.93 12.11 7.58
N ARG A 322 -16.79 11.25 7.05
CA ARG A 322 -17.87 11.63 6.12
C ARG A 322 -18.94 12.51 6.74
N ARG A 323 -19.22 12.35 8.04
CA ARG A 323 -20.18 13.20 8.76
C ARG A 323 -19.66 14.63 8.80
N THR A 324 -18.41 14.80 9.21
CA THR A 324 -17.75 16.12 9.28
C THR A 324 -17.64 16.76 7.90
N ARG A 325 -17.31 15.98 6.84
CA ARG A 325 -17.33 16.51 5.46
C ARG A 325 -18.69 16.98 5.04
N SER A 326 -19.76 16.27 5.40
CA SER A 326 -21.14 16.68 5.13
C SER A 326 -21.50 17.99 5.84
N CYS A 327 -21.09 18.17 7.10
CA CYS A 327 -21.27 19.43 7.83
C CYS A 327 -20.57 20.60 7.12
N VAL A 328 -19.31 20.43 6.75
CA VAL A 328 -18.53 21.46 6.02
C VAL A 328 -19.19 21.79 4.68
N THR A 329 -19.61 20.76 3.93
CA THR A 329 -20.25 20.96 2.62
C THR A 329 -21.57 21.73 2.76
N LEU A 330 -22.43 21.36 3.70
CA LEU A 330 -23.68 22.09 3.96
C LEU A 330 -23.43 23.54 4.36
N ALA A 331 -22.46 23.79 5.23
CA ALA A 331 -22.10 25.16 5.65
C ALA A 331 -21.62 26.00 4.47
N VAL A 332 -20.74 25.45 3.62
CA VAL A 332 -20.21 26.14 2.44
C VAL A 332 -21.32 26.41 1.41
N LEU A 333 -22.18 25.42 1.10
CA LEU A 333 -23.27 25.59 0.15
C LEU A 333 -24.29 26.63 0.63
N THR A 334 -24.60 26.64 1.93
CA THR A 334 -25.48 27.64 2.56
C THR A 334 -24.86 29.04 2.47
N ALA A 335 -23.59 29.18 2.84
CA ALA A 335 -22.89 30.47 2.80
C ALA A 335 -22.78 31.03 1.36
N LEU A 336 -22.63 30.15 0.35
CA LEU A 336 -22.55 30.54 -1.05
C LEU A 336 -23.93 30.63 -1.75
N GLY A 337 -25.03 30.36 -1.07
CA GLY A 337 -26.39 30.40 -1.64
C GLY A 337 -26.61 29.41 -2.76
N ARG A 338 -25.99 28.19 -2.69
CA ARG A 338 -26.11 27.14 -3.72
C ARG A 338 -27.34 26.27 -3.46
N GLU A 339 -28.54 26.84 -3.60
CA GLU A 339 -29.82 26.22 -3.22
C GLU A 339 -30.06 24.86 -3.87
N ALA A 340 -29.78 24.73 -5.18
CA ALA A 340 -29.96 23.49 -5.90
C ALA A 340 -29.15 22.32 -5.32
N GLU A 341 -27.98 22.61 -4.74
CA GLU A 341 -27.09 21.60 -4.18
C GLU A 341 -27.45 21.28 -2.71
N ILE A 342 -28.09 22.21 -1.97
CA ILE A 342 -28.41 22.01 -0.55
C ILE A 342 -29.32 20.78 -0.38
N ALA A 343 -30.38 20.64 -1.17
CA ALA A 343 -31.32 19.51 -1.08
C ALA A 343 -30.61 18.16 -1.27
N LEU A 344 -29.71 18.08 -2.25
CA LEU A 344 -28.88 16.88 -2.51
C LEU A 344 -28.01 16.56 -1.29
N HIS A 345 -27.32 17.56 -0.74
CA HIS A 345 -26.37 17.38 0.34
C HIS A 345 -27.02 17.20 1.72
N VAL A 346 -28.28 17.63 1.93
CA VAL A 346 -29.10 17.24 3.10
C VAL A 346 -29.36 15.72 3.06
N ARG A 347 -29.79 15.17 1.91
CA ARG A 347 -29.99 13.73 1.73
C ARG A 347 -28.68 12.96 1.94
N ALA A 348 -27.58 13.47 1.41
CA ALA A 348 -26.25 12.87 1.58
C ALA A 348 -25.79 12.91 3.05
N ALA A 349 -26.03 14.00 3.77
CA ALA A 349 -25.69 14.15 5.18
C ALA A 349 -26.43 13.11 6.05
N LEU A 350 -27.73 12.92 5.83
CA LEU A 350 -28.53 11.88 6.50
C LEU A 350 -27.97 10.48 6.20
N ARG A 351 -27.60 10.20 4.93
CA ARG A 351 -26.99 8.92 4.53
C ARG A 351 -25.63 8.72 5.19
N ASN A 352 -24.86 9.78 5.38
CA ASN A 352 -23.57 9.74 6.07
C ASN A 352 -23.69 9.71 7.59
N GLY A 353 -24.92 9.58 8.12
CA GLY A 353 -25.19 9.37 9.53
C GLY A 353 -25.40 10.64 10.37
N LEU A 354 -25.62 11.82 9.76
CA LEU A 354 -26.08 12.98 10.50
C LEU A 354 -27.57 12.82 10.86
N HIS A 355 -27.90 13.27 12.06
CA HIS A 355 -29.29 13.39 12.48
C HIS A 355 -29.88 14.73 12.01
N PRO A 356 -31.20 14.85 11.77
CA PRO A 356 -31.83 16.12 11.39
C PRO A 356 -31.50 17.29 12.32
N THR A 357 -31.42 17.06 13.64
CA THR A 357 -31.03 18.08 14.62
C THR A 357 -29.59 18.57 14.39
N GLU A 358 -28.65 17.69 14.02
CA GLU A 358 -27.26 18.09 13.75
C GLU A 358 -27.17 18.92 12.46
N ILE A 359 -27.97 18.59 11.45
CA ILE A 359 -28.09 19.41 10.23
C ILE A 359 -28.61 20.80 10.59
N GLY A 360 -29.65 20.90 11.46
CA GLY A 360 -30.14 22.16 11.96
C GLY A 360 -29.08 23.00 12.66
N GLU A 361 -28.25 22.38 13.50
CA GLU A 361 -27.13 23.07 14.19
C GLU A 361 -26.08 23.59 13.19
N VAL A 362 -25.74 22.84 12.14
CA VAL A 362 -24.84 23.31 11.09
C VAL A 362 -25.39 24.53 10.37
N LEU A 363 -26.68 24.53 10.01
CA LEU A 363 -27.32 25.63 9.31
C LEU A 363 -27.43 26.86 10.25
N MET A 364 -27.78 26.66 11.55
CA MET A 364 -27.84 27.71 12.54
C MET A 364 -26.46 28.34 12.79
N HIS A 365 -25.42 27.51 12.93
CA HIS A 365 -24.06 28.00 13.07
C HIS A 365 -23.65 28.84 11.86
N THR A 366 -24.00 28.38 10.65
CA THR A 366 -23.71 29.09 9.39
C THR A 366 -24.41 30.44 9.33
N ALA A 367 -25.64 30.59 9.91
CA ALA A 367 -26.37 31.85 9.95
C ALA A 367 -25.60 32.98 10.65
N VAL A 368 -24.81 32.64 11.66
CA VAL A 368 -23.98 33.62 12.41
C VAL A 368 -22.89 34.23 11.54
N TYR A 369 -22.31 33.46 10.64
CA TYR A 369 -21.14 33.87 9.82
C TYR A 369 -21.49 34.28 8.38
N ALA A 370 -22.59 33.71 7.83
CA ALA A 370 -23.00 33.93 6.44
C ALA A 370 -24.32 34.76 6.32
N GLY A 371 -24.97 35.04 7.45
CA GLY A 371 -26.20 35.82 7.52
C GLY A 371 -27.48 35.00 7.53
N VAL A 372 -28.46 35.50 8.27
CA VAL A 372 -29.78 34.87 8.51
C VAL A 372 -30.55 34.58 7.20
N PRO A 373 -30.56 35.44 6.17
CA PRO A 373 -31.34 35.16 4.97
C PRO A 373 -30.90 33.87 4.24
N ALA A 374 -29.58 33.61 4.16
CA ALA A 374 -29.05 32.39 3.53
C ALA A 374 -29.46 31.15 4.33
N ALA A 375 -29.35 31.21 5.65
CA ALA A 375 -29.73 30.11 6.53
C ALA A 375 -31.26 29.84 6.48
N ASN A 376 -32.11 30.87 6.49
CA ASN A 376 -33.57 30.70 6.37
C ASN A 376 -33.94 29.91 5.11
N ARG A 377 -33.30 30.23 4.00
CA ARG A 377 -33.52 29.49 2.76
C ARG A 377 -33.03 28.03 2.83
N ALA A 378 -31.88 27.80 3.44
CA ALA A 378 -31.35 26.47 3.66
C ALA A 378 -32.20 25.62 4.58
N PHE A 379 -32.77 26.23 5.66
CA PHE A 379 -33.71 25.54 6.55
C PHE A 379 -35.00 25.15 5.83
N ALA A 380 -35.57 26.02 4.99
CA ALA A 380 -36.75 25.67 4.19
C ALA A 380 -36.50 24.47 3.27
N ILE A 381 -35.36 24.48 2.52
CA ILE A 381 -34.98 23.38 1.67
C ILE A 381 -34.73 22.07 2.46
N ALA A 382 -34.08 22.18 3.63
CA ALA A 382 -33.83 21.02 4.48
C ALA A 382 -35.13 20.41 4.99
N GLN A 383 -36.11 21.26 5.42
CA GLN A 383 -37.42 20.81 5.87
C GLN A 383 -38.19 20.09 4.77
N ASP A 384 -38.23 20.64 3.55
CA ASP A 384 -38.87 20.00 2.40
C ASP A 384 -38.28 18.57 2.15
N VAL A 385 -36.96 18.43 2.25
CA VAL A 385 -36.27 17.12 2.11
C VAL A 385 -36.67 16.15 3.23
N LEU A 386 -36.75 16.60 4.46
CA LEU A 386 -37.16 15.77 5.60
C LEU A 386 -38.61 15.30 5.47
N ASP A 387 -39.50 16.19 5.04
CA ASP A 387 -40.92 15.87 4.83
C ASP A 387 -41.12 14.86 3.71
N GLU A 388 -40.37 14.97 2.59
CA GLU A 388 -40.38 14.01 1.52
C GLU A 388 -39.90 12.62 1.98
N ILE A 389 -38.83 12.55 2.79
CA ILE A 389 -38.31 11.28 3.32
C ILE A 389 -39.32 10.63 4.27
N ALA A 390 -39.97 11.44 5.13
CA ALA A 390 -41.03 10.98 6.07
C ALA A 390 -42.21 10.40 5.31
N ALA A 391 -42.70 11.10 4.26
CA ALA A 391 -43.80 10.65 3.42
C ALA A 391 -43.49 9.34 2.69
N ALA A 392 -42.26 9.21 2.13
CA ALA A 392 -41.82 7.99 1.45
C ALA A 392 -41.74 6.79 2.42
N SER A 393 -41.30 7.02 3.65
CA SER A 393 -41.23 5.98 4.69
C SER A 393 -42.62 5.52 5.13
N ALA A 394 -43.59 6.45 5.25
CA ALA A 394 -44.97 6.13 5.61
C ALA A 394 -45.67 5.30 4.53
N THR A 395 -45.39 5.60 3.24
CA THR A 395 -45.95 4.86 2.11
C THR A 395 -45.40 3.43 2.03
N ALA A 396 -44.10 3.25 2.36
CA ALA A 396 -43.47 1.94 2.40
C ALA A 396 -43.96 1.06 3.57
N ALA A 397 -44.33 1.68 4.71
CA ALA A 397 -44.84 0.98 5.88
C ALA A 397 -46.35 0.60 5.75
N GLY A 398 -47.09 1.27 4.85
CA GLY A 398 -48.52 1.00 4.59
C GLY A 398 -48.80 -0.05 3.52
N ALA A 399 -47.80 -0.60 2.86
CA ALA A 399 -47.96 -1.69 1.90
C ALA A 399 -47.94 -3.05 2.62
N ASP A 400 -49.12 -3.46 3.16
CA ASP A 400 -49.31 -4.81 3.72
C ASP A 400 -49.07 -5.87 2.62
N PRO A 401 -48.44 -7.02 2.91
CA PRO A 401 -48.28 -8.10 1.93
C PRO A 401 -49.66 -8.68 1.60
N PRO A 402 -49.91 -9.11 0.33
CA PRO A 402 -51.18 -9.67 -0.06
C PRO A 402 -51.49 -10.90 0.79
N SER A 403 -52.60 -10.84 1.51
CA SER A 403 -53.16 -11.93 2.29
C SER A 403 -53.38 -13.12 1.34
N GLY A 404 -52.53 -14.13 1.46
CA GLY A 404 -52.73 -15.42 0.81
C GLY A 404 -53.99 -16.06 1.34
N LYS A 405 -55.04 -16.11 0.52
CA LYS A 405 -56.14 -17.04 0.72
C LYS A 405 -55.89 -18.29 -0.11
N ARG A 406 -55.70 -19.38 0.65
CA ARG A 406 -56.01 -20.80 0.41
C ARG A 406 -55.69 -21.39 -0.97
#